data_ae0a0f3d14b89fd2040c668d4098e783
#
_entry.id   ae0a0f3d14b89fd2040c668d4098e783
#
_cell.length_a   1.000
_cell.length_b   1.000
_cell.length_c   1.000
_cell.angle_alpha   90.00
_cell.angle_beta   90.00
_cell.angle_gamma   90.00
#
_symmetry.space_group_name_H-M   'P 1'
#
loop_
_entity.id
_entity.type
_entity.pdbx_description
1 polymer ?
#
loop_
_entity_poly.entity_id
_entity_poly.type
_entity_poly.pdbx_seq_one_letter_code
_entity_poly.pdbx_strand_id
1 'polypeptide(L)'
;YACAIADKIISESQDTGAWYEYFDAFASLLDHPKSLVRNRVLYILAVNAQWDDKNQFDAIISDYLAHVTDEKPITARQCIKALAQVGTAKPQYIPRILSCFQEADLSKYKDSMRPLIERDMTATKKVLIEQL
;
A
#
# COMPACT_ATOMS: atom_id res chain seq x y z
N TYR A 1 16.81 -13.49 -1.75
CA TYR A 1 16.02 -14.62 -2.30
C TYR A 1 14.52 -14.36 -2.19
N ALA A 2 14.03 -14.10 -0.98
CA ALA A 2 12.61 -13.80 -0.77
C ALA A 2 12.17 -12.55 -1.53
N CYS A 3 13.03 -11.54 -1.61
CA CYS A 3 12.74 -10.32 -2.37
C CYS A 3 12.59 -10.61 -3.87
N ALA A 4 13.41 -11.50 -4.42
CA ALA A 4 13.33 -11.86 -5.83
C ALA A 4 11.99 -12.57 -6.16
N ILE A 5 11.52 -13.42 -5.24
CA ILE A 5 10.23 -14.09 -5.39
C ILE A 5 9.09 -13.07 -5.34
N ALA A 6 9.11 -12.16 -4.38
CA ALA A 6 8.10 -11.13 -4.25
C ALA A 6 8.07 -10.22 -5.48
N ASP A 7 9.23 -9.81 -5.97
CA ASP A 7 9.32 -8.97 -7.17
C ASP A 7 8.75 -9.68 -8.40
N LYS A 8 8.96 -10.99 -8.51
CA LYS A 8 8.37 -11.79 -9.59
C LYS A 8 6.84 -11.82 -9.48
N ILE A 9 6.31 -12.04 -8.29
CA ILE A 9 4.87 -12.03 -8.05
C ILE A 9 4.28 -10.67 -8.44
N ILE A 10 4.91 -9.59 -8.02
CA ILE A 10 4.45 -8.23 -8.34
C ILE A 10 4.47 -8.02 -9.86
N SER A 11 5.54 -8.42 -10.53
CA SER A 11 5.67 -8.27 -11.97
C SER A 11 4.60 -9.07 -12.74
N GLU A 12 4.39 -10.33 -12.38
CA GLU A 12 3.37 -11.17 -13.01
C GLU A 12 1.96 -10.62 -12.76
N SER A 13 1.71 -10.08 -11.56
CA SER A 13 0.41 -9.54 -11.19
C SER A 13 0.04 -8.27 -11.94
N GLN A 14 0.98 -7.61 -12.62
CA GLN A 14 0.66 -6.52 -13.53
C GLN A 14 -0.20 -7.00 -14.70
N ASP A 15 0.03 -8.22 -15.16
CA ASP A 15 -0.54 -8.74 -16.40
C ASP A 15 -1.64 -9.79 -16.18
N THR A 16 -1.62 -10.50 -15.05
CA THR A 16 -2.57 -11.59 -14.78
C THR A 16 -3.06 -11.55 -13.34
N GLY A 17 -4.28 -12.08 -13.13
CA GLY A 17 -4.86 -12.25 -11.81
C GLY A 17 -4.55 -13.59 -11.16
N ALA A 18 -3.53 -14.31 -11.63
CA ALA A 18 -3.24 -15.67 -11.16
C ALA A 18 -2.90 -15.71 -9.66
N TRP A 19 -2.32 -14.66 -9.12
CA TRP A 19 -1.95 -14.59 -7.70
C TRP A 19 -3.09 -14.11 -6.80
N TYR A 20 -4.18 -13.62 -7.38
CA TYR A 20 -5.30 -13.08 -6.60
C TYR A 20 -5.95 -14.14 -5.69
N GLU A 21 -5.94 -15.40 -6.08
CA GLU A 21 -6.51 -16.47 -5.25
C GLU A 21 -5.80 -16.60 -3.89
N TYR A 22 -4.58 -16.08 -3.76
CA TYR A 22 -3.81 -16.07 -2.53
C TYR A 22 -3.90 -14.77 -1.76
N PHE A 23 -4.85 -13.90 -2.12
CA PHE A 23 -5.01 -12.57 -1.51
C PHE A 23 -5.08 -12.65 0.02
N ASP A 24 -5.89 -13.56 0.55
CA ASP A 24 -6.02 -13.75 2.00
C ASP A 24 -4.69 -14.10 2.66
N ALA A 25 -3.93 -15.00 2.04
CA ALA A 25 -2.63 -15.39 2.56
C ALA A 25 -1.66 -14.22 2.59
N PHE A 26 -1.64 -13.41 1.55
CA PHE A 26 -0.80 -12.20 1.53
C PHE A 26 -1.29 -11.19 2.58
N ALA A 27 -2.59 -10.97 2.68
CA ALA A 27 -3.15 -10.04 3.65
C ALA A 27 -2.77 -10.40 5.09
N SER A 28 -2.68 -11.69 5.40
CA SER A 28 -2.27 -12.15 6.73
C SER A 28 -0.85 -11.75 7.10
N LEU A 29 -0.03 -11.33 6.13
CA LEU A 29 1.35 -10.90 6.35
C LEU A 29 1.49 -9.39 6.53
N LEU A 30 0.39 -8.62 6.50
CA LEU A 30 0.45 -7.16 6.68
C LEU A 30 1.09 -6.76 8.02
N ASP A 31 0.88 -7.56 9.06
CA ASP A 31 1.43 -7.29 10.39
C ASP A 31 2.67 -8.13 10.71
N HIS A 32 3.32 -8.66 9.69
CA HIS A 32 4.51 -9.47 9.89
C HIS A 32 5.58 -8.65 10.64
N PRO A 33 6.30 -9.25 11.62
CA PRO A 33 7.30 -8.50 12.41
C PRO A 33 8.46 -7.96 11.60
N LYS A 34 8.80 -8.58 10.47
CA LYS A 34 9.88 -8.10 9.59
C LYS A 34 9.36 -7.06 8.63
N SER A 35 9.91 -5.85 8.69
CA SER A 35 9.49 -4.75 7.81
C SER A 35 9.71 -5.06 6.33
N LEU A 36 10.73 -5.83 5.99
CA LEU A 36 10.97 -6.23 4.59
C LEU A 36 9.80 -7.06 4.04
N VAL A 37 9.19 -7.92 4.86
CA VAL A 37 8.00 -8.68 4.46
C VAL A 37 6.82 -7.73 4.29
N ARG A 38 6.58 -6.84 5.24
CA ARG A 38 5.51 -5.84 5.13
C ARG A 38 5.65 -5.00 3.88
N ASN A 39 6.87 -4.55 3.56
CA ASN A 39 7.13 -3.74 2.36
C ASN A 39 6.68 -4.46 1.09
N ARG A 40 7.00 -5.74 0.97
CA ARG A 40 6.67 -6.51 -0.24
C ARG A 40 5.18 -6.81 -0.32
N VAL A 41 4.57 -7.17 0.80
CA VAL A 41 3.14 -7.50 0.86
C VAL A 41 2.29 -6.29 0.49
N LEU A 42 2.66 -5.09 0.92
CA LEU A 42 1.95 -3.88 0.54
C LEU A 42 1.86 -3.73 -0.98
N TYR A 43 2.94 -4.00 -1.70
CA TYR A 43 2.94 -3.92 -3.18
C TYR A 43 2.22 -5.10 -3.83
N ILE A 44 2.35 -6.31 -3.29
CA ILE A 44 1.62 -7.47 -3.81
C ILE A 44 0.11 -7.22 -3.74
N LEU A 45 -0.36 -6.73 -2.59
CA LEU A 45 -1.78 -6.42 -2.43
C LEU A 45 -2.20 -5.27 -3.35
N ALA A 46 -1.38 -4.23 -3.47
CA ALA A 46 -1.70 -3.08 -4.31
C ALA A 46 -1.85 -3.47 -5.78
N VAL A 47 -0.93 -4.26 -6.31
CA VAL A 47 -1.01 -4.68 -7.72
C VAL A 47 -2.19 -5.62 -7.96
N ASN A 48 -2.61 -6.38 -6.95
CA ASN A 48 -3.76 -7.26 -7.06
C ASN A 48 -5.10 -6.56 -6.82
N ALA A 49 -5.09 -5.29 -6.43
CA ALA A 49 -6.32 -4.52 -6.29
C ALA A 49 -7.10 -4.46 -7.62
N GLN A 50 -6.41 -4.42 -8.75
CA GLN A 50 -7.04 -4.43 -10.07
C GLN A 50 -7.81 -5.73 -10.37
N TRP A 51 -7.48 -6.82 -9.69
CA TRP A 51 -8.12 -8.12 -9.88
C TRP A 51 -9.19 -8.41 -8.81
N ASP A 52 -9.43 -7.47 -7.90
CA ASP A 52 -10.24 -7.68 -6.69
C ASP A 52 -11.74 -7.55 -6.99
N ASP A 53 -12.25 -8.46 -7.80
CA ASP A 53 -13.67 -8.53 -8.14
C ASP A 53 -14.55 -9.00 -6.98
N LYS A 54 -13.94 -9.64 -5.98
CA LYS A 54 -14.64 -10.12 -4.77
C LYS A 54 -14.64 -9.10 -3.63
N ASN A 55 -14.05 -7.91 -3.85
CA ASN A 55 -13.95 -6.85 -2.84
C ASN A 55 -13.28 -7.31 -1.54
N GLN A 56 -12.26 -8.14 -1.65
CA GLN A 56 -11.51 -8.59 -0.49
C GLN A 56 -10.74 -7.45 0.19
N PHE A 57 -10.43 -6.38 -0.56
CA PHE A 57 -9.79 -5.19 0.00
C PHE A 57 -10.66 -4.51 1.07
N ASP A 58 -11.98 -4.62 0.98
CA ASP A 58 -12.87 -4.01 1.99
C ASP A 58 -12.55 -4.51 3.40
N ALA A 59 -12.18 -5.78 3.53
CA ALA A 59 -11.87 -6.38 4.82
C ALA A 59 -10.53 -5.90 5.39
N ILE A 60 -9.61 -5.45 4.55
CA ILE A 60 -8.23 -5.13 4.97
C ILE A 60 -7.87 -3.65 4.81
N ILE A 61 -8.74 -2.83 4.25
CA ILE A 61 -8.37 -1.44 3.93
C ILE A 61 -7.94 -0.65 5.18
N SER A 62 -8.59 -0.87 6.32
CA SER A 62 -8.20 -0.20 7.57
C SER A 62 -6.81 -0.64 8.01
N ASP A 63 -6.52 -1.93 7.99
CA ASP A 63 -5.21 -2.47 8.36
C ASP A 63 -4.14 -2.02 7.38
N TYR A 64 -4.48 -1.95 6.09
CA TYR A 64 -3.57 -1.45 5.07
C TYR A 64 -3.19 0.02 5.34
N LEU A 65 -4.19 0.86 5.56
CA LEU A 65 -3.99 2.29 5.81
C LEU A 65 -3.21 2.56 7.10
N ALA A 66 -3.27 1.66 8.08
CA ALA A 66 -2.50 1.80 9.31
C ALA A 66 -0.99 1.89 9.03
N HIS A 67 -0.52 1.31 7.93
CA HIS A 67 0.89 1.35 7.56
C HIS A 67 1.35 2.69 6.98
N VAL A 68 0.46 3.63 6.73
CA VAL A 68 0.81 5.02 6.38
C VAL A 68 1.66 5.63 7.48
N THR A 69 1.43 5.22 8.73
CA THR A 69 2.23 5.62 9.89
C THR A 69 2.91 4.43 10.54
N ASP A 70 3.42 3.50 9.73
CA ASP A 70 4.16 2.33 10.21
C ASP A 70 5.33 2.76 11.10
N GLU A 71 5.70 1.92 12.07
CA GLU A 71 6.83 2.19 12.95
C GLU A 71 8.14 2.36 12.18
N LYS A 72 8.26 1.74 11.02
CA LYS A 72 9.43 1.89 10.13
C LYS A 72 9.12 2.90 9.05
N PRO A 73 9.89 4.01 8.97
CA PRO A 73 9.60 5.05 7.99
C PRO A 73 9.69 4.57 6.54
N ILE A 74 10.56 3.61 6.24
CA ILE A 74 10.65 3.02 4.90
C ILE A 74 9.34 2.31 4.55
N THR A 75 8.76 1.56 5.49
CA THR A 75 7.48 0.88 5.27
C THR A 75 6.34 1.88 5.09
N ALA A 76 6.31 2.96 5.87
CA ALA A 76 5.33 4.03 5.69
C ALA A 76 5.41 4.60 4.28
N ARG A 77 6.61 4.89 3.79
CA ARG A 77 6.81 5.40 2.44
C ARG A 77 6.33 4.41 1.37
N GLN A 78 6.63 3.12 1.55
CA GLN A 78 6.18 2.09 0.61
C GLN A 78 4.65 2.02 0.58
N CYS A 79 4.00 2.06 1.73
CA CYS A 79 2.54 2.05 1.83
C CYS A 79 1.93 3.24 1.08
N ILE A 80 2.44 4.45 1.34
CA ILE A 80 1.94 5.67 0.73
C ILE A 80 2.05 5.60 -0.79
N LYS A 81 3.19 5.14 -1.30
CA LYS A 81 3.39 5.00 -2.75
C LYS A 81 2.47 3.95 -3.35
N ALA A 82 2.31 2.81 -2.68
CA ALA A 82 1.46 1.73 -3.15
C ALA A 82 -0.01 2.14 -3.20
N LEU A 83 -0.45 3.07 -2.35
CA LEU A 83 -1.82 3.55 -2.33
C LEU A 83 -2.23 4.27 -3.62
N ALA A 84 -1.29 4.78 -4.40
CA ALA A 84 -1.59 5.32 -5.72
C ALA A 84 -2.21 4.23 -6.62
N GLN A 85 -1.67 3.03 -6.56
CA GLN A 85 -2.17 1.91 -7.34
C GLN A 85 -3.51 1.37 -6.78
N VAL A 86 -3.62 1.29 -5.46
CA VAL A 86 -4.86 0.86 -4.80
C VAL A 86 -6.01 1.79 -5.16
N GLY A 87 -5.81 3.11 -5.03
CA GLY A 87 -6.86 4.09 -5.32
C GLY A 87 -7.20 4.16 -6.80
N THR A 88 -6.24 3.95 -7.68
CA THR A 88 -6.50 3.89 -9.13
C THR A 88 -7.39 2.69 -9.48
N ALA A 89 -7.10 1.53 -8.88
CA ALA A 89 -7.88 0.32 -9.11
C ALA A 89 -9.24 0.35 -8.40
N LYS A 90 -9.31 1.00 -7.24
CA LYS A 90 -10.49 1.06 -6.37
C LYS A 90 -10.78 2.51 -5.99
N PRO A 91 -11.33 3.32 -6.91
CA PRO A 91 -11.56 4.76 -6.65
C PRO A 91 -12.45 5.04 -5.43
N GLN A 92 -13.28 4.09 -5.02
CA GLN A 92 -14.11 4.24 -3.84
C GLN A 92 -13.31 4.47 -2.55
N TYR A 93 -12.03 4.10 -2.53
CA TYR A 93 -11.18 4.33 -1.37
C TYR A 93 -10.47 5.68 -1.37
N ILE A 94 -10.52 6.43 -2.47
CA ILE A 94 -9.78 7.69 -2.60
C ILE A 94 -10.10 8.68 -1.46
N PRO A 95 -11.37 8.96 -1.14
CA PRO A 95 -11.66 9.90 -0.03
C PRO A 95 -11.05 9.43 1.29
N ARG A 96 -11.10 8.13 1.54
CA ARG A 96 -10.58 7.56 2.77
C ARG A 96 -9.06 7.62 2.84
N ILE A 97 -8.38 7.39 1.71
CA ILE A 97 -6.93 7.51 1.62
C ILE A 97 -6.50 8.96 1.88
N LEU A 98 -7.18 9.93 1.26
CA LEU A 98 -6.86 11.34 1.43
C LEU A 98 -7.08 11.80 2.87
N SER A 99 -8.16 11.35 3.51
CA SER A 99 -8.40 11.62 4.94
C SER A 99 -7.30 11.03 5.80
N CYS A 100 -6.87 9.82 5.50
CA CYS A 100 -5.79 9.16 6.21
C CYS A 100 -4.49 9.99 6.15
N PHE A 101 -4.16 10.51 4.97
CA PHE A 101 -2.96 11.35 4.81
C PHE A 101 -3.09 12.64 5.61
N GLN A 102 -4.25 13.27 5.58
CA GLN A 102 -4.49 14.53 6.28
C GLN A 102 -4.37 14.35 7.80
N GLU A 103 -4.83 13.22 8.32
CA GLU A 103 -4.86 12.95 9.76
C GLU A 103 -3.57 12.30 10.27
N ALA A 104 -2.64 11.91 9.38
CA ALA A 104 -1.44 11.21 9.76
C ALA A 104 -0.53 12.06 10.66
N ASP A 105 -0.13 11.48 11.79
CA ASP A 105 0.83 12.10 12.70
C ASP A 105 2.23 11.60 12.38
N LEU A 106 3.06 12.46 11.82
CA LEU A 106 4.41 12.14 11.40
C LEU A 106 5.46 12.52 12.46
N SER A 107 5.04 12.99 13.63
CA SER A 107 5.95 13.49 14.66
C SER A 107 6.94 12.45 15.19
N LYS A 108 6.60 11.18 15.08
CA LYS A 108 7.47 10.08 15.53
C LYS A 108 8.67 9.83 14.61
N TYR A 109 8.62 10.35 13.39
CA TYR A 109 9.71 10.14 12.43
C TYR A 109 10.79 11.20 12.58
N LYS A 110 12.04 10.82 12.24
CA LYS A 110 13.18 11.74 12.28
C LYS A 110 12.97 12.90 11.31
N ASP A 111 13.60 14.04 11.64
CA ASP A 111 13.54 15.25 10.82
C ASP A 111 13.96 15.01 9.36
N SER A 112 14.90 14.07 9.14
CA SER A 112 15.38 13.73 7.80
C SER A 112 14.37 12.91 7.00
N MET A 113 13.45 12.23 7.67
CA MET A 113 12.47 11.35 7.01
C MET A 113 11.13 12.03 6.75
N ARG A 114 10.70 12.94 7.63
CA ARG A 114 9.39 13.59 7.48
C ARG A 114 9.18 14.27 6.13
N PRO A 115 10.14 15.06 5.61
CA PRO A 115 9.93 15.69 4.30
C PRO A 115 9.79 14.69 3.17
N LEU A 116 10.47 13.54 3.27
CA LEU A 116 10.37 12.48 2.25
C LEU A 116 8.98 11.85 2.26
N ILE A 117 8.45 11.59 3.46
CA ILE A 117 7.10 11.02 3.61
C ILE A 117 6.04 12.02 3.11
N GLU A 118 6.18 13.29 3.44
CA GLU A 118 5.27 14.33 2.97
C GLU A 118 5.31 14.47 1.45
N ARG A 119 6.49 14.34 0.86
CA ARG A 119 6.65 14.36 -0.61
C ARG A 119 5.94 13.17 -1.24
N ASP A 120 6.08 11.98 -0.65
CA ASP A 120 5.41 10.79 -1.14
C ASP A 120 3.88 10.95 -1.08
N MET A 121 3.38 11.51 0.03
CA MET A 121 1.94 11.79 0.19
C MET A 121 1.45 12.76 -0.89
N THR A 122 2.21 13.83 -1.15
CA THR A 122 1.84 14.82 -2.15
C THR A 122 1.79 14.18 -3.55
N ALA A 123 2.77 13.36 -3.88
CA ALA A 123 2.81 12.68 -5.18
C ALA A 123 1.64 11.71 -5.35
N THR A 124 1.35 10.92 -4.33
CA THR A 124 0.23 9.97 -4.37
C THR A 124 -1.10 10.70 -4.42
N LYS A 125 -1.27 11.75 -3.62
CA LYS A 125 -2.48 12.57 -3.64
C LYS A 125 -2.75 13.13 -5.03
N LYS A 126 -1.71 13.60 -5.72
CA LYS A 126 -1.85 14.12 -7.08
C LYS A 126 -2.40 13.05 -8.03
N VAL A 127 -1.83 11.85 -7.99
CA VAL A 127 -2.30 10.73 -8.80
C VAL A 127 -3.78 10.43 -8.51
N LEU A 128 -4.14 10.37 -7.23
CA LEU A 128 -5.50 10.00 -6.82
C LEU A 128 -6.52 11.06 -7.21
N ILE A 129 -6.19 12.34 -7.08
CA ILE A 129 -7.09 13.42 -7.46
C ILE A 129 -7.37 13.39 -8.96
N GLU A 130 -6.40 13.02 -9.77
CA GLU A 130 -6.56 12.89 -11.21
C GLU A 130 -7.53 11.76 -11.61
N GLN A 131 -7.80 10.81 -10.70
CA GLN A 131 -8.77 9.73 -10.94
C GLN A 131 -10.22 10.16 -10.64
N LEU A 132 -10.41 11.27 -9.97
CA LEU A 132 -11.74 11.79 -9.68
C LEU A 132 -12.28 12.54 -10.89
#